data_7a52c81fe2c2321188dee5a7699ef4f5
#
_entry.id   7a52c81fe2c2321188dee5a7699ef4f5
#
_cell.length_a   1.000
_cell.length_b   1.000
_cell.length_c   1.000
_cell.angle_alpha   90.00
_cell.angle_beta   90.00
_cell.angle_gamma   90.00
#
_symmetry.space_group_name_H-M   'P 1'
#
loop_
_entity.id
_entity.type
_entity.pdbx_description
1 polymer ?
#
loop_
_entity_poly.entity_id
_entity_poly.type
_entity_poly.pdbx_seq_one_letter_code
_entity_poly.pdbx_strand_id
1 'polypeptide(L)'
;MTETTAAPEDKFLKPWHGIPRADIPWHPTVDPDVCIGCGTCVVSCSRVVYRFDFEHKKAVVADPLHCMVGCRTCASTCPANAISFPDRDLVLALEERPEVRHAIEDELLARRGQLSLADVLPHPDRLVQLRITEIQDVGEGTRLFRLVPHRPEDCMCEFTPGQYLEVWVPGTDWMSRAYSIGNAPKPEGEVELQIRRLEGGRLSGWAFGEAKVGDVVTARGPLGAFTMRSAPDRPLVFVARGTGFAPLKALIEQQLAMFPKREMHLFWGATASADFYDLDAIADWLRTDPNLRVTLVARSLDAGAVLPDGAEVRVGRVSDAVAASGLDLSGFDAYVAGPRVTVRDSVSALEGRGVATDRIFADSYGV
;
A
#
# COMPACT_ATOMS: atom_id res chain seq x y z
N MET A 1 -51.65 18.44 23.08
CA MET A 1 -50.68 17.88 22.12
C MET A 1 -49.30 18.21 22.68
N THR A 2 -48.66 17.22 23.31
CA THR A 2 -47.31 17.41 23.86
C THR A 2 -46.32 17.07 22.74
N GLU A 3 -45.65 18.10 22.21
CA GLU A 3 -44.50 17.90 21.34
C GLU A 3 -43.41 17.17 22.12
N THR A 4 -43.15 15.94 21.74
CA THR A 4 -41.99 15.15 22.22
C THR A 4 -40.79 15.73 21.48
N THR A 5 -40.07 16.67 22.08
CA THR A 5 -38.77 17.10 21.59
C THR A 5 -37.82 15.89 21.67
N ALA A 6 -37.42 15.34 20.53
CA ALA A 6 -36.40 14.32 20.46
C ALA A 6 -35.12 14.83 21.15
N ALA A 7 -34.50 14.03 21.99
CA ALA A 7 -33.24 14.38 22.62
C ALA A 7 -32.20 14.70 21.52
N PRO A 8 -31.35 15.70 21.72
CA PRO A 8 -30.34 16.06 20.72
C PRO A 8 -29.46 14.83 20.42
N GLU A 9 -29.33 14.54 19.14
CA GLU A 9 -28.51 13.43 18.64
C GLU A 9 -27.07 13.58 19.15
N ASP A 10 -26.53 12.52 19.78
CA ASP A 10 -25.17 12.58 20.32
C ASP A 10 -24.18 12.67 19.16
N LYS A 11 -23.53 13.83 19.05
CA LYS A 11 -22.56 14.12 17.97
C LYS A 11 -21.38 13.16 17.89
N PHE A 12 -21.11 12.39 18.95
CA PHE A 12 -20.01 11.44 19.00
C PHE A 12 -20.37 10.04 18.48
N LEU A 13 -21.68 9.76 18.35
CA LEU A 13 -22.20 8.47 17.87
C LEU A 13 -22.46 8.44 16.35
N LYS A 14 -22.07 9.49 15.64
CA LYS A 14 -22.20 9.49 14.17
C LYS A 14 -21.46 8.32 13.54
N PRO A 15 -22.04 7.71 12.48
CA PRO A 15 -21.36 6.68 11.71
C PRO A 15 -19.96 7.15 11.27
N TRP A 16 -19.02 6.23 11.32
CA TRP A 16 -17.66 6.47 10.84
C TRP A 16 -17.59 6.02 9.38
N HIS A 17 -17.53 6.98 8.46
CA HIS A 17 -17.54 6.73 7.01
C HIS A 17 -18.60 5.71 6.57
N GLY A 18 -19.84 5.90 7.05
CA GLY A 18 -20.98 5.03 6.73
C GLY A 18 -21.15 3.81 7.63
N ILE A 19 -20.14 3.43 8.42
CA ILE A 19 -20.23 2.30 9.36
C ILE A 19 -20.78 2.78 10.71
N PRO A 20 -21.86 2.18 11.26
CA PRO A 20 -22.36 2.53 12.59
C PRO A 20 -21.25 2.43 13.64
N ARG A 21 -21.15 3.42 14.53
CA ARG A 21 -20.08 3.46 15.53
C ARG A 21 -20.08 2.26 16.46
N ALA A 22 -21.25 1.67 16.71
CA ALA A 22 -21.42 0.49 17.55
C ALA A 22 -20.80 -0.78 16.94
N ASP A 23 -20.65 -0.82 15.61
CA ASP A 23 -20.11 -1.99 14.90
C ASP A 23 -18.57 -1.96 14.83
N ILE A 24 -17.94 -0.89 15.35
CA ILE A 24 -16.50 -0.74 15.36
C ILE A 24 -15.98 -0.84 16.80
N PRO A 25 -15.33 -1.95 17.20
CA PRO A 25 -14.84 -2.18 18.56
C PRO A 25 -13.52 -1.41 18.82
N TRP A 26 -13.47 -0.12 18.46
CA TRP A 26 -12.32 0.76 18.67
C TRP A 26 -12.55 1.67 19.88
N HIS A 27 -12.00 1.31 21.01
CA HIS A 27 -12.02 2.09 22.24
C HIS A 27 -10.86 1.71 23.14
N PRO A 28 -10.44 2.60 24.09
CA PRO A 28 -9.40 2.27 25.05
C PRO A 28 -9.88 1.24 26.10
N THR A 29 -8.91 0.51 26.63
CA THR A 29 -9.04 -0.27 27.87
C THR A 29 -8.01 0.28 28.85
N VAL A 30 -8.44 0.53 30.11
CA VAL A 30 -7.57 0.96 31.18
C VAL A 30 -7.28 -0.22 32.11
N ASP A 31 -6.02 -0.53 32.32
CA ASP A 31 -5.59 -1.50 33.32
C ASP A 31 -5.60 -0.80 34.70
N PRO A 32 -6.51 -1.19 35.62
CA PRO A 32 -6.63 -0.55 36.91
C PRO A 32 -5.43 -0.81 37.85
N ASP A 33 -4.69 -1.90 37.65
CA ASP A 33 -3.55 -2.26 38.49
C ASP A 33 -2.33 -1.41 38.11
N VAL A 34 -2.20 -1.07 36.83
CA VAL A 34 -1.12 -0.22 36.31
C VAL A 34 -1.44 1.28 36.39
N CYS A 35 -2.71 1.66 36.38
CA CYS A 35 -3.14 3.05 36.43
C CYS A 35 -2.73 3.73 37.74
N ILE A 36 -1.97 4.82 37.67
CA ILE A 36 -1.50 5.61 38.82
C ILE A 36 -2.45 6.76 39.22
N GLY A 37 -3.60 6.91 38.54
CA GLY A 37 -4.58 7.93 38.86
C GLY A 37 -4.15 9.38 38.56
N CYS A 38 -3.27 9.58 37.57
CA CYS A 38 -2.80 10.94 37.21
C CYS A 38 -3.87 11.82 36.52
N GLY A 39 -4.98 11.24 36.02
CA GLY A 39 -6.09 11.95 35.40
C GLY A 39 -5.82 12.53 34.00
N THR A 40 -4.63 12.43 33.45
CA THR A 40 -4.24 13.01 32.16
C THR A 40 -5.18 12.58 31.03
N CYS A 41 -5.51 11.30 30.93
CA CYS A 41 -6.43 10.75 29.90
C CYS A 41 -7.85 11.32 30.03
N VAL A 42 -8.31 11.62 31.27
CA VAL A 42 -9.65 12.16 31.53
C VAL A 42 -9.75 13.60 31.05
N VAL A 43 -8.79 14.44 31.41
CA VAL A 43 -8.84 15.89 31.11
C VAL A 43 -8.44 16.21 29.66
N SER A 44 -7.62 15.39 29.03
CA SER A 44 -7.17 15.62 27.65
C SER A 44 -8.13 15.08 26.58
N CYS A 45 -9.07 14.19 26.94
CA CYS A 45 -10.00 13.61 25.97
C CYS A 45 -11.19 14.55 25.70
N SER A 46 -11.16 15.29 24.60
CA SER A 46 -12.24 16.19 24.17
C SER A 46 -13.57 15.47 23.85
N ARG A 47 -13.53 14.14 23.69
CA ARG A 47 -14.71 13.31 23.40
C ARG A 47 -15.34 12.69 24.64
N VAL A 48 -14.81 13.00 25.82
CA VAL A 48 -15.38 12.62 27.13
C VAL A 48 -15.55 11.09 27.29
N VAL A 49 -14.60 10.33 26.75
CA VAL A 49 -14.60 8.85 26.82
C VAL A 49 -14.44 8.33 28.25
N TYR A 50 -13.76 9.09 29.10
CA TYR A 50 -13.40 8.70 30.45
C TYR A 50 -14.19 9.44 31.51
N ARG A 51 -14.29 8.79 32.69
CA ARG A 51 -14.62 9.43 33.98
C ARG A 51 -13.51 9.16 34.97
N PHE A 52 -13.40 9.99 35.99
CA PHE A 52 -12.45 9.78 37.07
C PHE A 52 -13.15 9.24 38.32
N ASP A 53 -12.73 8.10 38.78
CA ASP A 53 -13.13 7.54 40.07
C ASP A 53 -12.29 8.23 41.16
N PHE A 54 -12.89 9.13 41.90
CA PHE A 54 -12.21 9.88 42.96
C PHE A 54 -11.98 9.06 44.23
N GLU A 55 -12.77 8.00 44.45
CA GLU A 55 -12.63 7.11 45.62
C GLU A 55 -11.40 6.22 45.47
N HIS A 56 -11.25 5.55 44.31
CA HIS A 56 -10.12 4.65 44.04
C HIS A 56 -8.97 5.33 43.31
N LYS A 57 -9.12 6.60 42.95
CA LYS A 57 -8.15 7.40 42.16
C LYS A 57 -7.75 6.71 40.86
N LYS A 58 -8.73 6.33 40.06
CA LYS A 58 -8.55 5.62 38.78
C LYS A 58 -9.31 6.29 37.66
N ALA A 59 -8.79 6.21 36.45
CA ALA A 59 -9.54 6.55 35.22
C ALA A 59 -10.39 5.34 34.80
N VAL A 60 -11.66 5.60 34.45
CA VAL A 60 -12.61 4.57 33.99
C VAL A 60 -13.12 4.95 32.62
N VAL A 61 -13.19 3.99 31.70
CA VAL A 61 -13.83 4.17 30.39
C VAL A 61 -15.35 4.11 30.58
N ALA A 62 -16.01 5.24 30.43
CA ALA A 62 -17.46 5.37 30.65
C ALA A 62 -18.24 5.33 29.33
N ASP A 63 -17.77 6.05 28.32
CA ASP A 63 -18.42 6.20 27.03
C ASP A 63 -17.52 5.70 25.89
N PRO A 64 -17.33 4.37 25.76
CA PRO A 64 -16.35 3.79 24.81
C PRO A 64 -16.65 4.17 23.36
N LEU A 65 -17.91 4.27 22.98
CA LEU A 65 -18.32 4.62 21.60
C LEU A 65 -18.03 6.08 21.22
N HIS A 66 -17.77 6.95 22.18
CA HIS A 66 -17.32 8.33 21.90
C HIS A 66 -15.90 8.37 21.38
N CYS A 67 -15.09 7.32 21.59
CA CYS A 67 -13.71 7.28 21.11
C CYS A 67 -13.66 7.39 19.58
N MET A 68 -12.85 8.29 19.07
CA MET A 68 -12.66 8.43 17.62
C MET A 68 -11.89 7.21 17.09
N VAL A 69 -12.40 6.61 16.04
CA VAL A 69 -11.72 5.46 15.37
C VAL A 69 -10.31 5.88 14.92
N GLY A 70 -9.33 5.06 15.24
CA GLY A 70 -7.93 5.32 14.94
C GLY A 70 -7.17 6.21 15.97
N CYS A 71 -7.88 6.93 16.86
CA CYS A 71 -7.23 7.77 17.87
C CYS A 71 -6.61 6.92 19.00
N ARG A 72 -5.36 7.24 19.37
CA ARG A 72 -4.61 6.60 20.48
C ARG A 72 -3.87 7.62 21.36
N THR A 73 -4.20 8.89 21.29
CA THR A 73 -3.50 9.99 21.98
C THR A 73 -3.38 9.74 23.49
N CYS A 74 -4.45 9.25 24.14
CA CYS A 74 -4.45 8.98 25.57
C CYS A 74 -3.47 7.87 25.97
N ALA A 75 -3.27 6.84 25.12
CA ALA A 75 -2.25 5.82 25.38
C ALA A 75 -0.83 6.39 25.22
N SER A 76 -0.60 7.22 24.19
CA SER A 76 0.72 7.85 23.96
C SER A 76 1.12 8.83 25.07
N THR A 77 0.15 9.43 25.77
CA THR A 77 0.38 10.39 26.86
C THR A 77 0.30 9.77 28.26
N CYS A 78 -0.02 8.48 28.37
CA CYS A 78 -0.12 7.79 29.66
C CYS A 78 1.28 7.51 30.23
N PRO A 79 1.69 8.14 31.37
CA PRO A 79 3.02 7.94 31.91
C PRO A 79 3.24 6.53 32.49
N ALA A 80 2.15 5.82 32.82
CA ALA A 80 2.20 4.47 33.36
C ALA A 80 1.97 3.39 32.30
N ASN A 81 1.72 3.75 31.03
CA ASN A 81 1.33 2.83 29.96
C ASN A 81 0.12 1.94 30.30
N ALA A 82 -0.81 2.44 31.12
CA ALA A 82 -1.97 1.73 31.60
C ALA A 82 -3.12 1.64 30.57
N ILE A 83 -2.96 2.22 29.38
CA ILE A 83 -4.03 2.31 28.37
C ILE A 83 -3.64 1.52 27.13
N SER A 84 -4.46 0.54 26.79
CA SER A 84 -4.34 -0.25 25.57
C SER A 84 -5.50 -0.01 24.60
N PHE A 85 -5.30 -0.39 23.35
CA PHE A 85 -6.28 -0.33 22.26
C PHE A 85 -6.24 -1.63 21.46
N PRO A 86 -7.30 -1.94 20.70
CA PRO A 86 -7.23 -2.96 19.65
C PRO A 86 -6.09 -2.67 18.67
N ASP A 87 -5.69 -3.69 17.92
CA ASP A 87 -4.64 -3.54 16.90
C ASP A 87 -5.10 -2.54 15.81
N ARG A 88 -4.15 -1.74 15.30
CA ARG A 88 -4.39 -0.81 14.19
C ARG A 88 -4.85 -1.53 12.92
N ASP A 89 -4.49 -2.79 12.74
CA ASP A 89 -4.90 -3.60 11.60
C ASP A 89 -6.43 -3.66 11.47
N LEU A 90 -7.17 -3.53 12.58
CA LEU A 90 -8.62 -3.40 12.55
C LEU A 90 -9.07 -2.16 11.76
N VAL A 91 -8.46 -1.00 12.02
CA VAL A 91 -8.83 0.26 11.35
C VAL A 91 -8.40 0.20 9.89
N LEU A 92 -7.21 -0.32 9.63
CA LEU A 92 -6.69 -0.48 8.27
C LEU A 92 -7.59 -1.38 7.42
N ALA A 93 -8.07 -2.50 7.99
CA ALA A 93 -9.00 -3.39 7.31
C ALA A 93 -10.37 -2.75 7.03
N LEU A 94 -10.82 -1.82 7.89
CA LEU A 94 -12.03 -1.04 7.65
C LEU A 94 -11.82 -0.01 6.53
N GLU A 95 -10.68 0.68 6.52
CA GLU A 95 -10.31 1.65 5.48
C GLU A 95 -10.11 1.01 4.10
N GLU A 96 -9.80 -0.28 4.05
CA GLU A 96 -9.66 -1.03 2.80
C GLU A 96 -11.01 -1.38 2.14
N ARG A 97 -12.13 -1.27 2.85
CA ARG A 97 -13.46 -1.55 2.31
C ARG A 97 -13.86 -0.51 1.27
N PRO A 98 -14.37 -0.93 0.09
CA PRO A 98 -14.79 -0.01 -0.96
C PRO A 98 -15.82 1.02 -0.50
N GLU A 99 -16.80 0.60 0.30
CA GLU A 99 -17.83 1.47 0.83
C GLU A 99 -17.29 2.59 1.74
N VAL A 100 -16.25 2.29 2.53
CA VAL A 100 -15.57 3.29 3.39
C VAL A 100 -14.79 4.29 2.53
N ARG A 101 -14.06 3.79 1.54
CA ARG A 101 -13.32 4.65 0.60
C ARG A 101 -14.25 5.60 -0.14
N HIS A 102 -15.35 5.08 -0.67
CA HIS A 102 -16.33 5.91 -1.37
C HIS A 102 -16.95 6.97 -0.43
N ALA A 103 -17.28 6.59 0.81
CA ALA A 103 -17.80 7.55 1.78
C ALA A 103 -16.80 8.66 2.10
N ILE A 104 -15.50 8.35 2.22
CA ILE A 104 -14.43 9.34 2.41
C ILE A 104 -14.33 10.26 1.18
N GLU A 105 -14.34 9.69 -0.01
CA GLU A 105 -14.26 10.44 -1.27
C GLU A 105 -15.45 11.37 -1.45
N ASP A 106 -16.66 10.90 -1.16
CA ASP A 106 -17.88 11.68 -1.25
C ASP A 106 -17.91 12.82 -0.21
N GLU A 107 -17.42 12.57 1.01
CA GLU A 107 -17.29 13.61 2.04
C GLU A 107 -16.25 14.66 1.65
N LEU A 108 -15.10 14.25 1.09
CA LEU A 108 -14.08 15.18 0.59
C LEU A 108 -14.64 16.07 -0.53
N LEU A 109 -15.39 15.47 -1.44
CA LEU A 109 -16.02 16.22 -2.54
C LEU A 109 -17.07 17.20 -2.01
N ALA A 110 -17.96 16.77 -1.11
CA ALA A 110 -18.99 17.61 -0.52
C ALA A 110 -18.41 18.80 0.26
N ARG A 111 -17.21 18.61 0.85
CA ARG A 111 -16.52 19.64 1.65
C ARG A 111 -15.36 20.32 0.91
N ARG A 112 -15.24 20.13 -0.40
CA ARG A 112 -14.11 20.64 -1.22
C ARG A 112 -13.83 22.12 -0.95
N GLY A 113 -14.85 22.97 -0.92
CA GLY A 113 -14.68 24.40 -0.67
C GLY A 113 -14.18 24.77 0.73
N GLN A 114 -14.31 23.85 1.71
CA GLN A 114 -13.82 24.05 3.08
C GLN A 114 -12.45 23.39 3.32
N LEU A 115 -12.13 22.35 2.56
CA LEU A 115 -10.94 21.52 2.74
C LEU A 115 -9.86 21.79 1.70
N SER A 116 -10.17 22.53 0.61
CA SER A 116 -9.17 22.86 -0.40
C SER A 116 -8.23 23.95 0.13
N LEU A 117 -6.95 23.75 -0.13
CA LEU A 117 -5.89 24.71 0.19
C LEU A 117 -5.61 25.53 -1.08
N ALA A 118 -6.49 26.47 -1.38
CA ALA A 118 -6.40 27.31 -2.58
C ALA A 118 -5.08 28.12 -2.68
N ASP A 119 -4.43 28.35 -1.53
CA ASP A 119 -3.23 29.19 -1.41
C ASP A 119 -1.96 28.38 -1.13
N VAL A 120 -2.01 27.05 -1.20
CA VAL A 120 -0.80 26.25 -1.08
C VAL A 120 0.03 26.41 -2.32
N LEU A 121 1.32 26.69 -2.12
CA LEU A 121 2.32 26.75 -3.19
C LEU A 121 2.17 25.53 -4.12
N PRO A 122 2.25 25.75 -5.44
CA PRO A 122 2.14 24.66 -6.40
C PRO A 122 3.14 23.58 -6.01
N HIS A 123 2.65 22.36 -5.90
CA HIS A 123 3.48 21.20 -5.66
C HIS A 123 4.51 21.12 -6.80
N PRO A 124 5.80 20.84 -6.51
CA PRO A 124 6.83 20.77 -7.55
C PRO A 124 6.58 19.65 -8.56
N ASP A 125 5.57 18.84 -8.32
CA ASP A 125 5.22 17.72 -9.18
C ASP A 125 4.61 18.19 -10.49
N ARG A 126 5.03 17.54 -11.54
CA ARG A 126 4.61 17.83 -12.88
C ARG A 126 3.32 17.09 -13.23
N LEU A 127 2.32 17.82 -13.71
CA LEU A 127 1.16 17.22 -14.38
C LEU A 127 1.54 16.91 -15.84
N VAL A 128 1.28 15.68 -16.25
CA VAL A 128 1.55 15.19 -17.60
C VAL A 128 0.31 14.51 -18.17
N GLN A 129 0.18 14.55 -19.48
CA GLN A 129 -0.82 13.77 -20.22
C GLN A 129 -0.16 12.60 -20.91
N LEU A 130 -0.67 11.40 -20.64
CA LEU A 130 -0.13 10.16 -21.17
C LEU A 130 -1.19 9.47 -22.01
N ARG A 131 -0.81 9.03 -23.21
CA ARG A 131 -1.69 8.31 -24.14
C ARG A 131 -1.45 6.81 -24.02
N ILE A 132 -2.51 6.05 -23.85
CA ILE A 132 -2.47 4.59 -23.79
C ILE A 132 -2.13 4.06 -25.18
N THR A 133 -1.06 3.28 -25.29
CA THR A 133 -0.63 2.62 -26.53
C THR A 133 -0.92 1.13 -26.53
N GLU A 134 -1.00 0.53 -25.34
CA GLU A 134 -1.28 -0.90 -25.19
C GLU A 134 -2.07 -1.17 -23.92
N ILE A 135 -3.00 -2.11 -24.00
CA ILE A 135 -3.70 -2.70 -22.86
C ILE A 135 -3.63 -4.21 -23.02
N GLN A 136 -3.09 -4.91 -22.05
CA GLN A 136 -2.94 -6.35 -22.05
C GLN A 136 -3.50 -6.96 -20.77
N ASP A 137 -4.36 -7.97 -20.86
CA ASP A 137 -4.73 -8.79 -19.71
C ASP A 137 -3.57 -9.77 -19.44
N VAL A 138 -2.94 -9.63 -18.26
CA VAL A 138 -1.66 -10.31 -17.93
C VAL A 138 -1.74 -11.26 -16.75
N GLY A 139 -2.91 -11.61 -16.32
CA GLY A 139 -3.16 -12.52 -15.20
C GLY A 139 -4.59 -12.38 -14.75
N GLU A 140 -5.00 -13.19 -13.80
CA GLU A 140 -6.37 -13.10 -13.29
C GLU A 140 -6.57 -11.78 -12.56
N GLY A 141 -7.34 -10.88 -13.19
CA GLY A 141 -7.66 -9.58 -12.63
C GLY A 141 -6.53 -8.54 -12.63
N THR A 142 -5.52 -8.70 -13.49
CA THR A 142 -4.47 -7.69 -13.67
C THR A 142 -4.36 -7.28 -15.13
N ARG A 143 -4.31 -5.97 -15.38
CA ARG A 143 -4.04 -5.37 -16.70
C ARG A 143 -2.74 -4.59 -16.68
N LEU A 144 -1.96 -4.80 -17.71
CA LEU A 144 -0.80 -4.00 -18.03
C LEU A 144 -1.20 -2.90 -19.01
N PHE A 145 -0.84 -1.67 -18.70
CA PHE A 145 -1.01 -0.51 -19.56
C PHE A 145 0.35 0.03 -19.93
N ARG A 146 0.61 0.22 -21.24
CA ARG A 146 1.72 1.03 -21.71
C ARG A 146 1.23 2.38 -22.13
N LEU A 147 1.91 3.40 -21.68
CA LEU A 147 1.55 4.79 -21.93
C LEU A 147 2.78 5.54 -22.41
N VAL A 148 2.56 6.42 -23.39
CA VAL A 148 3.60 7.32 -23.90
C VAL A 148 3.17 8.78 -23.70
N PRO A 149 4.08 9.73 -23.69
CA PRO A 149 3.75 11.15 -23.66
C PRO A 149 2.71 11.49 -24.72
N HIS A 150 1.66 12.22 -24.34
CA HIS A 150 0.67 12.69 -25.32
C HIS A 150 1.24 13.82 -26.18
N ARG A 151 2.10 14.64 -25.59
CA ARG A 151 2.85 15.72 -26.23
C ARG A 151 4.32 15.64 -25.82
N PRO A 152 5.27 16.22 -26.59
CA PRO A 152 6.69 16.17 -26.26
C PRO A 152 7.02 16.69 -24.84
N GLU A 153 6.33 17.73 -24.39
CA GLU A 153 6.49 18.30 -23.05
C GLU A 153 6.00 17.38 -21.93
N ASP A 154 5.22 16.36 -22.22
CA ASP A 154 4.73 15.37 -21.27
C ASP A 154 5.71 14.20 -21.07
N CYS A 155 6.93 14.24 -21.66
CA CYS A 155 7.91 13.16 -21.57
C CYS A 155 8.25 12.79 -20.12
N MET A 156 8.18 11.50 -19.82
CA MET A 156 8.55 10.89 -18.55
C MET A 156 9.88 10.14 -18.65
N CYS A 157 10.81 10.67 -19.43
CA CYS A 157 12.12 10.05 -19.68
C CYS A 157 13.09 10.10 -18.48
N GLU A 158 12.79 10.87 -17.44
CA GLU A 158 13.68 11.10 -16.28
C GLU A 158 13.03 10.74 -14.94
N PHE A 159 12.47 9.56 -14.80
CA PHE A 159 12.08 9.05 -13.48
C PHE A 159 13.14 8.08 -12.94
N THR A 160 13.12 7.86 -11.62
CA THR A 160 13.95 6.85 -10.97
C THR A 160 13.13 5.58 -10.76
N PRO A 161 13.61 4.38 -11.16
CA PRO A 161 12.92 3.11 -10.91
C PRO A 161 12.47 2.96 -9.47
N GLY A 162 11.25 2.44 -9.28
CA GLY A 162 10.58 2.36 -7.99
C GLY A 162 9.69 3.55 -7.65
N GLN A 163 9.74 4.66 -8.40
CA GLN A 163 8.79 5.76 -8.28
C GLN A 163 7.42 5.39 -8.86
N TYR A 164 6.41 6.19 -8.54
CA TYR A 164 5.04 6.00 -8.97
C TYR A 164 4.44 7.26 -9.62
N LEU A 165 3.31 7.08 -10.28
CA LEU A 165 2.44 8.15 -10.76
C LEU A 165 1.12 8.14 -10.00
N GLU A 166 0.58 9.30 -9.72
CA GLU A 166 -0.84 9.45 -9.41
C GLU A 166 -1.60 9.68 -10.72
N VAL A 167 -2.49 8.76 -11.05
CA VAL A 167 -3.30 8.80 -12.26
C VAL A 167 -4.71 9.24 -11.90
N TRP A 168 -5.24 10.26 -12.58
CA TRP A 168 -6.60 10.75 -12.38
C TRP A 168 -7.62 9.75 -12.91
N VAL A 169 -8.68 9.57 -12.15
CA VAL A 169 -9.85 8.82 -12.64
C VAL A 169 -10.50 9.65 -13.75
N PRO A 170 -10.63 9.13 -14.98
CA PRO A 170 -11.25 9.83 -16.06
C PRO A 170 -12.66 10.32 -15.73
N GLY A 171 -12.97 11.54 -16.14
CA GLY A 171 -14.23 12.22 -15.78
C GLY A 171 -14.23 12.89 -14.40
N THR A 172 -13.12 12.83 -13.66
CA THR A 172 -12.95 13.57 -12.40
C THR A 172 -11.72 14.49 -12.48
N ASP A 173 -11.76 15.59 -11.73
CA ASP A 173 -10.65 16.54 -11.64
C ASP A 173 -9.93 16.51 -10.27
N TRP A 174 -10.36 15.64 -9.37
CA TRP A 174 -9.92 15.62 -7.98
C TRP A 174 -9.52 14.22 -7.46
N MET A 175 -9.93 13.16 -8.14
CA MET A 175 -9.67 11.80 -7.69
C MET A 175 -8.54 11.17 -8.48
N SER A 176 -7.48 10.77 -7.81
CA SER A 176 -6.34 10.05 -8.36
C SER A 176 -6.08 8.74 -7.63
N ARG A 177 -5.30 7.88 -8.25
CA ARG A 177 -4.77 6.65 -7.65
C ARG A 177 -3.29 6.52 -7.98
N ALA A 178 -2.52 6.09 -6.98
CA ALA A 178 -1.10 5.84 -7.12
C ALA A 178 -0.84 4.48 -7.79
N TYR A 179 0.03 4.50 -8.81
CA TYR A 179 0.53 3.30 -9.48
C TYR A 179 2.03 3.39 -9.65
N SER A 180 2.74 2.40 -9.16
CA SER A 180 4.19 2.28 -9.37
C SER A 180 4.48 2.12 -10.86
N ILE A 181 5.54 2.78 -11.35
CA ILE A 181 6.02 2.61 -12.72
C ILE A 181 6.72 1.26 -12.82
N GLY A 182 6.24 0.40 -13.71
CA GLY A 182 6.63 -1.00 -13.82
C GLY A 182 7.81 -1.29 -14.75
N ASN A 183 8.45 -0.27 -15.30
CA ASN A 183 9.60 -0.41 -16.20
C ASN A 183 10.74 0.54 -15.81
N ALA A 184 11.96 0.24 -16.25
CA ALA A 184 13.07 1.20 -16.20
C ALA A 184 12.82 2.36 -17.20
N PRO A 185 13.40 3.58 -16.96
CA PRO A 185 13.24 4.71 -17.85
C PRO A 185 13.66 4.38 -19.28
N LYS A 186 12.84 4.82 -20.24
CA LYS A 186 13.09 4.71 -21.68
C LYS A 186 13.22 6.08 -22.32
N PRO A 187 14.08 6.25 -23.34
CA PRO A 187 14.28 7.54 -24.00
C PRO A 187 13.00 8.16 -24.56
N GLU A 188 12.06 7.34 -25.04
CA GLU A 188 10.75 7.75 -25.54
C GLU A 188 9.77 8.15 -24.45
N GLY A 189 10.12 8.00 -23.17
CA GLY A 189 9.28 8.34 -22.02
C GLY A 189 8.10 7.39 -21.80
N GLU A 190 8.18 6.17 -22.32
CA GLU A 190 7.16 5.13 -22.08
C GLU A 190 7.15 4.74 -20.60
N VAL A 191 5.97 4.66 -20.02
CA VAL A 191 5.73 4.12 -18.68
C VAL A 191 4.77 2.95 -18.75
N GLU A 192 5.03 1.96 -17.91
CA GLU A 192 4.19 0.78 -17.73
C GLU A 192 3.49 0.86 -16.38
N LEU A 193 2.17 0.65 -16.36
CA LEU A 193 1.37 0.57 -15.16
C LEU A 193 0.69 -0.79 -15.08
N GLN A 194 0.74 -1.42 -13.91
CA GLN A 194 0.12 -2.71 -13.64
C GLN A 194 -1.08 -2.48 -12.72
N ILE A 195 -2.28 -2.55 -13.28
CA ILE A 195 -3.52 -2.22 -12.61
C ILE A 195 -4.27 -3.50 -12.25
N ARG A 196 -4.42 -3.75 -10.94
CA ARG A 196 -5.24 -4.86 -10.44
C ARG A 196 -6.70 -4.42 -10.34
N ARG A 197 -7.61 -5.32 -10.73
CA ARG A 197 -9.04 -5.12 -10.55
C ARG A 197 -9.39 -5.17 -9.06
N LEU A 198 -9.99 -4.11 -8.56
CA LEU A 198 -10.53 -4.01 -7.21
C LEU A 198 -12.06 -3.93 -7.32
N GLU A 199 -12.75 -4.73 -6.52
CA GLU A 199 -14.21 -4.64 -6.43
C GLU A 199 -14.61 -3.25 -5.91
N GLY A 200 -15.52 -2.59 -6.63
CA GLY A 200 -15.91 -1.21 -6.33
C GLY A 200 -14.82 -0.15 -6.56
N GLY A 201 -13.64 -0.52 -7.05
CA GLY A 201 -12.57 0.44 -7.34
C GLY A 201 -12.91 1.32 -8.55
N ARG A 202 -12.93 2.64 -8.39
CA ARG A 202 -13.36 3.57 -9.47
C ARG A 202 -12.38 3.56 -10.65
N LEU A 203 -11.08 3.74 -10.41
CA LEU A 203 -10.10 3.72 -11.51
C LEU A 203 -9.93 2.32 -12.10
N SER A 204 -9.86 1.28 -11.25
CA SER A 204 -9.80 -0.09 -11.77
C SER A 204 -11.08 -0.49 -12.48
N GLY A 205 -12.26 0.00 -12.04
CA GLY A 205 -13.53 -0.17 -12.77
C GLY A 205 -13.45 0.39 -14.20
N TRP A 206 -12.99 1.65 -14.33
CA TRP A 206 -12.74 2.26 -15.64
C TRP A 206 -11.68 1.48 -16.43
N ALA A 207 -10.56 1.13 -15.82
CA ALA A 207 -9.46 0.42 -16.47
C ALA A 207 -9.88 -0.94 -17.05
N PHE A 208 -10.85 -1.63 -16.43
CA PHE A 208 -11.35 -2.93 -16.89
C PHE A 208 -12.65 -2.86 -17.72
N GLY A 209 -13.38 -1.75 -17.66
CA GLY A 209 -14.67 -1.59 -18.36
C GLY A 209 -14.62 -0.71 -19.59
N GLU A 210 -13.97 0.45 -19.51
CA GLU A 210 -14.11 1.53 -20.49
C GLU A 210 -12.80 1.89 -21.20
N ALA A 211 -11.64 1.69 -20.52
CA ALA A 211 -10.34 2.08 -21.05
C ALA A 211 -10.01 1.39 -22.37
N LYS A 212 -9.50 2.16 -23.31
CA LYS A 212 -9.10 1.67 -24.64
C LYS A 212 -7.79 2.32 -25.10
N VAL A 213 -7.12 1.66 -26.02
CA VAL A 213 -5.95 2.21 -26.71
C VAL A 213 -6.32 3.51 -27.40
N GLY A 214 -5.49 4.54 -27.22
CA GLY A 214 -5.71 5.90 -27.70
C GLY A 214 -6.26 6.86 -26.65
N ASP A 215 -6.83 6.37 -25.56
CA ASP A 215 -7.29 7.23 -24.47
C ASP A 215 -6.11 7.99 -23.85
N VAL A 216 -6.39 9.22 -23.37
CA VAL A 216 -5.42 10.07 -22.70
C VAL A 216 -5.79 10.20 -21.24
N VAL A 217 -4.86 9.91 -20.37
CA VAL A 217 -5.00 10.05 -18.93
C VAL A 217 -4.11 11.17 -18.41
N THR A 218 -4.59 11.90 -17.40
CA THR A 218 -3.78 12.87 -16.67
C THR A 218 -3.09 12.16 -15.52
N ALA A 219 -1.80 12.41 -15.36
CA ALA A 219 -1.01 11.87 -14.26
C ALA A 219 -0.15 12.96 -13.61
N ARG A 220 0.22 12.77 -12.36
CA ARG A 220 1.16 13.59 -11.62
C ARG A 220 2.36 12.75 -11.19
N GLY A 221 3.55 13.27 -11.38
CA GLY A 221 4.78 12.60 -10.98
C GLY A 221 5.99 13.01 -11.80
N PRO A 222 7.12 12.28 -11.64
CA PRO A 222 7.28 11.08 -10.81
C PRO A 222 7.29 11.39 -9.31
N LEU A 223 6.74 10.47 -8.50
CA LEU A 223 6.61 10.61 -7.06
C LEU A 223 7.25 9.42 -6.32
N GLY A 224 7.49 9.58 -5.02
CA GLY A 224 7.96 8.51 -4.15
C GLY A 224 9.48 8.45 -4.01
N ALA A 225 9.89 7.74 -2.95
CA ALA A 225 11.29 7.60 -2.53
C ALA A 225 11.72 6.12 -2.41
N PHE A 226 10.91 5.21 -2.92
CA PHE A 226 11.23 3.77 -2.96
C PHE A 226 12.15 3.49 -4.15
N THR A 227 13.37 3.99 -4.09
CA THR A 227 14.37 3.90 -5.15
C THR A 227 15.61 3.13 -4.69
N MET A 228 16.46 2.71 -5.63
CA MET A 228 17.69 2.00 -5.30
C MET A 228 18.62 2.86 -4.42
N ARG A 229 18.93 2.33 -3.23
CA ARG A 229 19.84 2.98 -2.25
C ARG A 229 21.05 2.13 -1.93
N SER A 230 21.11 0.92 -2.48
CA SER A 230 22.15 -0.05 -2.22
C SER A 230 23.43 0.28 -2.98
N ALA A 231 24.56 0.06 -2.34
CA ALA A 231 25.85 0.15 -3.01
C ALA A 231 25.94 -0.90 -4.14
N PRO A 232 26.66 -0.62 -5.25
CA PRO A 232 26.68 -1.50 -6.42
C PRO A 232 27.21 -2.92 -6.20
N ASP A 233 28.07 -3.09 -5.21
CA ASP A 233 28.72 -4.34 -4.84
C ASP A 233 27.92 -5.22 -3.87
N ARG A 234 26.81 -4.69 -3.33
CA ARG A 234 25.98 -5.45 -2.37
C ARG A 234 24.95 -6.30 -3.10
N PRO A 235 24.75 -7.57 -2.68
CA PRO A 235 23.70 -8.41 -3.19
C PRO A 235 22.30 -7.89 -2.78
N LEU A 236 21.28 -8.21 -3.57
CA LEU A 236 19.91 -7.73 -3.40
C LEU A 236 18.94 -8.88 -3.22
N VAL A 237 17.97 -8.68 -2.34
CA VAL A 237 16.77 -9.51 -2.25
C VAL A 237 15.51 -8.68 -2.46
N PHE A 238 14.67 -9.11 -3.36
CA PHE A 238 13.39 -8.50 -3.70
C PHE A 238 12.25 -9.41 -3.25
N VAL A 239 11.26 -8.85 -2.59
CA VAL A 239 10.07 -9.60 -2.17
C VAL A 239 8.82 -8.88 -2.63
N ALA A 240 8.11 -9.46 -3.58
CA ALA A 240 6.88 -8.93 -4.17
C ALA A 240 5.64 -9.71 -3.75
N ARG A 241 4.49 -9.04 -3.73
CA ARG A 241 3.18 -9.70 -3.71
C ARG A 241 2.25 -9.04 -4.71
N GLY A 242 1.70 -9.84 -5.65
CA GLY A 242 0.82 -9.34 -6.70
C GLY A 242 1.46 -8.21 -7.50
N THR A 243 0.77 -7.07 -7.65
CA THR A 243 1.28 -5.89 -8.38
C THR A 243 2.41 -5.14 -7.64
N GLY A 244 2.80 -5.54 -6.43
CA GLY A 244 4.08 -5.12 -5.84
C GLY A 244 5.29 -5.54 -6.67
N PHE A 245 5.09 -6.39 -7.65
CA PHE A 245 6.10 -6.71 -8.65
C PHE A 245 6.47 -5.49 -9.52
N ALA A 246 5.55 -4.58 -9.82
CA ALA A 246 5.80 -3.43 -10.71
C ALA A 246 7.03 -2.60 -10.32
N PRO A 247 7.11 -2.00 -9.10
CA PRO A 247 8.28 -1.21 -8.73
C PRO A 247 9.55 -2.06 -8.65
N LEU A 248 9.45 -3.33 -8.25
CA LEU A 248 10.60 -4.22 -8.17
C LEU A 248 11.10 -4.62 -9.55
N LYS A 249 10.19 -4.86 -10.51
CA LYS A 249 10.55 -5.09 -11.92
C LYS A 249 11.40 -3.93 -12.45
N ALA A 250 10.96 -2.69 -12.27
CA ALA A 250 11.71 -1.51 -12.70
C ALA A 250 13.11 -1.43 -12.05
N LEU A 251 13.21 -1.75 -10.75
CA LEU A 251 14.50 -1.81 -10.06
C LEU A 251 15.40 -2.92 -10.61
N ILE A 252 14.86 -4.13 -10.83
CA ILE A 252 15.61 -5.27 -11.37
C ILE A 252 16.11 -4.95 -12.79
N GLU A 253 15.27 -4.43 -13.67
CA GLU A 253 15.65 -4.03 -15.03
C GLU A 253 16.82 -3.02 -15.01
N GLN A 254 16.76 -2.04 -14.13
CA GLN A 254 17.86 -1.09 -13.95
C GLN A 254 19.15 -1.78 -13.50
N GLN A 255 19.04 -2.72 -12.53
CA GLN A 255 20.22 -3.40 -12.01
C GLN A 255 20.85 -4.32 -13.06
N LEU A 256 20.05 -5.05 -13.81
CA LEU A 256 20.52 -5.90 -14.91
C LEU A 256 21.25 -5.09 -15.99
N ALA A 257 20.75 -3.89 -16.29
CA ALA A 257 21.38 -3.00 -17.28
C ALA A 257 22.68 -2.36 -16.80
N MET A 258 22.73 -1.93 -15.51
CA MET A 258 23.84 -1.14 -14.99
C MET A 258 24.93 -1.99 -14.32
N PHE A 259 24.53 -3.09 -13.67
CA PHE A 259 25.42 -3.91 -12.86
C PHE A 259 25.26 -5.42 -13.19
N PRO A 260 25.59 -5.83 -14.43
CA PRO A 260 25.50 -7.23 -14.82
C PRO A 260 26.37 -8.09 -13.88
N LYS A 261 25.86 -9.24 -13.47
CA LYS A 261 26.43 -10.18 -12.50
C LYS A 261 26.26 -9.79 -11.03
N ARG A 262 25.49 -8.78 -10.69
CA ARG A 262 25.08 -8.51 -9.30
C ARG A 262 24.24 -9.69 -8.80
N GLU A 263 24.55 -10.21 -7.63
CA GLU A 263 23.71 -11.26 -7.04
C GLU A 263 22.36 -10.69 -6.65
N MET A 264 21.28 -11.26 -7.18
CA MET A 264 19.91 -10.86 -6.94
C MET A 264 18.99 -12.05 -6.73
N HIS A 265 18.11 -11.96 -5.73
CA HIS A 265 17.08 -12.95 -5.46
C HIS A 265 15.71 -12.27 -5.49
N LEU A 266 14.81 -12.78 -6.33
CA LEU A 266 13.40 -12.33 -6.37
C LEU A 266 12.52 -13.43 -5.76
N PHE A 267 11.77 -13.09 -4.73
CA PHE A 267 10.63 -13.87 -4.24
C PHE A 267 9.35 -13.14 -4.63
N TRP A 268 8.54 -13.75 -5.48
CA TRP A 268 7.29 -13.16 -5.93
C TRP A 268 6.09 -14.01 -5.56
N GLY A 269 5.20 -13.47 -4.74
CA GLY A 269 4.00 -14.13 -4.23
C GLY A 269 2.76 -13.81 -5.05
N ALA A 270 1.94 -14.84 -5.32
CA ALA A 270 0.63 -14.72 -5.96
C ALA A 270 -0.44 -15.52 -5.18
N THR A 271 -1.72 -15.35 -5.51
CA THR A 271 -2.79 -16.19 -4.95
C THR A 271 -2.83 -17.53 -5.68
N ALA A 272 -2.84 -17.50 -6.99
CA ALA A 272 -2.76 -18.68 -7.84
C ALA A 272 -1.58 -18.56 -8.81
N SER A 273 -1.12 -19.65 -9.39
CA SER A 273 -0.02 -19.59 -10.36
C SER A 273 -0.42 -18.86 -11.66
N ALA A 274 -1.70 -18.80 -11.98
CA ALA A 274 -2.24 -18.01 -13.09
C ALA A 274 -2.21 -16.48 -12.86
N ASP A 275 -1.96 -16.03 -11.62
CA ASP A 275 -1.80 -14.60 -11.30
C ASP A 275 -0.40 -14.05 -11.63
N PHE A 276 0.57 -14.90 -11.93
CA PHE A 276 1.88 -14.45 -12.39
C PHE A 276 1.80 -13.95 -13.83
N TYR A 277 2.52 -12.89 -14.11
CA TYR A 277 2.55 -12.23 -15.42
C TYR A 277 3.98 -11.78 -15.76
N ASP A 278 4.19 -11.20 -16.96
CA ASP A 278 5.52 -10.83 -17.45
C ASP A 278 6.55 -11.99 -17.38
N LEU A 279 6.05 -13.23 -17.52
CA LEU A 279 6.87 -14.44 -17.36
C LEU A 279 7.94 -14.55 -18.43
N ASP A 280 7.70 -13.99 -19.63
CA ASP A 280 8.69 -13.92 -20.71
C ASP A 280 9.89 -13.05 -20.30
N ALA A 281 9.65 -11.89 -19.64
CA ALA A 281 10.70 -11.04 -19.12
C ALA A 281 11.53 -11.77 -18.05
N ILE A 282 10.86 -12.50 -17.16
CA ILE A 282 11.55 -13.30 -16.12
C ILE A 282 12.38 -14.43 -16.77
N ALA A 283 11.84 -15.11 -17.78
CA ALA A 283 12.58 -16.14 -18.52
C ALA A 283 13.83 -15.56 -19.20
N ASP A 284 13.71 -14.38 -19.81
CA ASP A 284 14.83 -13.69 -20.42
C ASP A 284 15.88 -13.26 -19.38
N TRP A 285 15.48 -12.77 -18.24
CA TRP A 285 16.40 -12.42 -17.15
C TRP A 285 17.17 -13.64 -16.65
N LEU A 286 16.47 -14.75 -16.38
CA LEU A 286 17.10 -16.01 -15.92
C LEU A 286 18.06 -16.58 -16.96
N ARG A 287 17.78 -16.41 -18.24
CA ARG A 287 18.65 -16.88 -19.33
C ARG A 287 19.89 -16.00 -19.50
N THR A 288 19.78 -14.68 -19.25
CA THR A 288 20.84 -13.71 -19.53
C THR A 288 21.73 -13.41 -18.33
N ASP A 289 21.19 -13.52 -17.10
CA ASP A 289 21.97 -13.27 -15.87
C ASP A 289 21.95 -14.47 -14.92
N PRO A 290 23.06 -15.21 -14.84
CA PRO A 290 23.16 -16.40 -13.99
C PRO A 290 23.18 -16.09 -12.48
N ASN A 291 23.33 -14.81 -12.07
CA ASN A 291 23.33 -14.41 -10.67
C ASN A 291 21.95 -13.96 -10.19
N LEU A 292 20.96 -13.88 -11.08
CA LEU A 292 19.58 -13.69 -10.69
C LEU A 292 18.93 -15.05 -10.39
N ARG A 293 18.29 -15.13 -9.25
CA ARG A 293 17.44 -16.28 -8.87
C ARG A 293 16.02 -15.79 -8.64
N VAL A 294 15.05 -16.58 -9.12
CA VAL A 294 13.63 -16.26 -8.99
C VAL A 294 12.92 -17.41 -8.31
N THR A 295 12.17 -17.11 -7.27
CA THR A 295 11.27 -18.03 -6.57
C THR A 295 9.84 -17.50 -6.70
N LEU A 296 9.00 -18.22 -7.44
CA LEU A 296 7.57 -17.94 -7.60
C LEU A 296 6.80 -18.69 -6.52
N VAL A 297 5.99 -17.98 -5.73
CA VAL A 297 5.28 -18.54 -4.58
C VAL A 297 3.78 -18.33 -4.75
N ALA A 298 3.02 -19.40 -4.98
CA ALA A 298 1.56 -19.33 -5.11
C ALA A 298 0.87 -20.12 -3.99
N ARG A 299 -0.32 -19.70 -3.56
CA ARG A 299 -1.10 -20.50 -2.60
C ARG A 299 -1.72 -21.73 -3.24
N SER A 300 -2.00 -21.65 -4.55
CA SER A 300 -2.46 -22.78 -5.37
C SER A 300 -1.72 -22.81 -6.69
N LEU A 301 -1.48 -24.02 -7.19
CA LEU A 301 -0.92 -24.26 -8.51
C LEU A 301 -2.05 -24.68 -9.45
N ASP A 302 -2.21 -23.94 -10.54
CA ASP A 302 -3.22 -24.22 -11.55
C ASP A 302 -2.69 -25.29 -12.52
N ALA A 303 -3.55 -26.25 -12.88
CA ALA A 303 -3.20 -27.27 -13.83
C ALA A 303 -2.90 -26.66 -15.21
N GLY A 304 -1.68 -26.84 -15.69
CA GLY A 304 -1.24 -26.33 -17.00
C GLY A 304 -0.64 -24.90 -16.96
N ALA A 305 -0.40 -24.31 -15.77
CA ALA A 305 0.36 -23.08 -15.69
C ALA A 305 1.78 -23.30 -16.23
N VAL A 306 2.17 -22.48 -17.21
CA VAL A 306 3.52 -22.48 -17.79
C VAL A 306 4.33 -21.45 -17.02
N LEU A 307 5.30 -21.91 -16.24
CA LEU A 307 6.20 -21.06 -15.47
C LEU A 307 7.60 -21.07 -16.10
N PRO A 308 8.41 -20.01 -15.93
CA PRO A 308 9.71 -19.91 -16.57
C PRO A 308 10.68 -21.02 -16.12
N ASP A 309 11.37 -21.63 -17.08
CA ASP A 309 12.46 -22.53 -16.78
C ASP A 309 13.55 -21.83 -15.96
N GLY A 310 14.05 -22.50 -14.92
CA GLY A 310 15.05 -21.95 -14.01
C GLY A 310 14.46 -21.17 -12.81
N ALA A 311 13.16 -20.87 -12.81
CA ALA A 311 12.50 -20.35 -11.62
C ALA A 311 12.17 -21.48 -10.64
N GLU A 312 12.44 -21.26 -9.35
CA GLU A 312 11.95 -22.15 -8.30
C GLU A 312 10.46 -21.87 -8.06
N VAL A 313 9.66 -22.93 -7.87
CA VAL A 313 8.23 -22.80 -7.60
C VAL A 313 7.91 -23.38 -6.23
N ARG A 314 7.22 -22.61 -5.39
CA ARG A 314 6.81 -23.02 -4.03
C ARG A 314 5.31 -22.76 -3.81
N VAL A 315 4.72 -23.63 -2.98
CA VAL A 315 3.34 -23.45 -2.51
C VAL A 315 3.35 -22.83 -1.12
N GLY A 316 2.59 -21.74 -0.91
CA GLY A 316 2.48 -21.09 0.39
C GLY A 316 2.43 -19.56 0.34
N ARG A 317 2.92 -18.94 1.40
CA ARG A 317 3.10 -17.48 1.47
C ARG A 317 4.52 -17.11 1.06
N VAL A 318 4.69 -15.94 0.48
CA VAL A 318 6.00 -15.45 0.08
C VAL A 318 6.92 -15.24 1.30
N SER A 319 6.40 -14.74 2.41
CA SER A 319 7.15 -14.60 3.67
C SER A 319 7.67 -15.94 4.20
N ASP A 320 6.85 -17.00 4.11
CA ASP A 320 7.24 -18.34 4.55
C ASP A 320 8.34 -18.92 3.64
N ALA A 321 8.25 -18.64 2.33
CA ALA A 321 9.27 -19.03 1.37
C ALA A 321 10.62 -18.34 1.63
N VAL A 322 10.60 -17.05 1.99
CA VAL A 322 11.81 -16.31 2.42
C VAL A 322 12.39 -16.94 3.68
N ALA A 323 11.57 -17.16 4.72
CA ALA A 323 12.01 -17.77 5.97
C ALA A 323 12.62 -19.17 5.77
N ALA A 324 12.03 -19.98 4.88
CA ALA A 324 12.45 -21.35 4.58
C ALA A 324 13.50 -21.43 3.46
N SER A 325 14.02 -20.32 2.94
CA SER A 325 14.94 -20.30 1.80
C SER A 325 16.31 -20.96 2.10
N GLY A 326 16.70 -21.01 3.38
CA GLY A 326 18.04 -21.47 3.77
C GLY A 326 19.17 -20.48 3.46
N LEU A 327 18.86 -19.33 2.85
CA LEU A 327 19.85 -18.32 2.48
C LEU A 327 20.34 -17.56 3.73
N ASP A 328 21.64 -17.28 3.77
CA ASP A 328 22.17 -16.23 4.68
C ASP A 328 22.07 -14.89 3.96
N LEU A 329 21.16 -14.04 4.42
CA LEU A 329 20.89 -12.73 3.84
C LEU A 329 21.57 -11.58 4.62
N SER A 330 22.47 -11.87 5.56
CA SER A 330 23.13 -10.86 6.41
C SER A 330 23.92 -9.81 5.61
N GLY A 331 24.37 -10.16 4.41
CA GLY A 331 25.06 -9.27 3.49
C GLY A 331 24.16 -8.49 2.53
N PHE A 332 22.87 -8.80 2.47
CA PHE A 332 21.94 -8.28 1.46
C PHE A 332 21.29 -6.97 1.86
N ASP A 333 20.90 -6.20 0.86
CA ASP A 333 19.91 -5.14 0.99
C ASP A 333 18.57 -5.65 0.41
N ALA A 334 17.47 -5.38 1.11
CA ALA A 334 16.15 -5.93 0.80
C ALA A 334 15.17 -4.85 0.32
N TYR A 335 14.41 -5.17 -0.72
CA TYR A 335 13.34 -4.34 -1.27
C TYR A 335 12.03 -5.13 -1.25
N VAL A 336 11.03 -4.63 -0.53
CA VAL A 336 9.77 -5.32 -0.29
C VAL A 336 8.61 -4.48 -0.80
N ALA A 337 7.76 -5.03 -1.67
CA ALA A 337 6.59 -4.29 -2.16
C ALA A 337 5.32 -5.16 -2.21
N GLY A 338 4.20 -4.60 -1.73
CA GLY A 338 2.93 -5.31 -1.71
C GLY A 338 1.96 -4.84 -0.63
N PRO A 339 0.87 -5.62 -0.39
CA PRO A 339 -0.08 -5.33 0.68
C PRO A 339 0.60 -5.27 2.06
N ARG A 340 0.13 -4.39 2.93
CA ARG A 340 0.71 -4.11 4.27
C ARG A 340 1.02 -5.35 5.09
N VAL A 341 0.09 -6.31 5.14
CA VAL A 341 0.29 -7.58 5.88
C VAL A 341 1.48 -8.37 5.29
N THR A 342 1.54 -8.46 3.96
CA THR A 342 2.65 -9.18 3.29
C THR A 342 3.98 -8.48 3.53
N VAL A 343 4.01 -7.15 3.46
CA VAL A 343 5.23 -6.37 3.71
C VAL A 343 5.72 -6.62 5.14
N ARG A 344 4.84 -6.49 6.15
CA ARG A 344 5.18 -6.75 7.55
C ARG A 344 5.74 -8.17 7.75
N ASP A 345 5.03 -9.20 7.26
CA ASP A 345 5.43 -10.60 7.44
C ASP A 345 6.74 -10.89 6.70
N SER A 346 6.97 -10.27 5.52
CA SER A 346 8.21 -10.40 4.76
C SER A 346 9.39 -9.70 5.44
N VAL A 347 9.19 -8.52 6.03
CA VAL A 347 10.23 -7.83 6.81
C VAL A 347 10.68 -8.72 7.96
N SER A 348 9.75 -9.28 8.75
CA SER A 348 10.08 -10.19 9.84
C SER A 348 10.84 -11.44 9.36
N ALA A 349 10.47 -11.99 8.19
CA ALA A 349 11.16 -13.14 7.60
C ALA A 349 12.60 -12.78 7.17
N LEU A 350 12.80 -11.60 6.57
CA LEU A 350 14.11 -11.11 6.14
C LEU A 350 15.04 -10.85 7.34
N GLU A 351 14.51 -10.22 8.40
CA GLU A 351 15.26 -10.03 9.66
C GLU A 351 15.66 -11.37 10.28
N GLY A 352 14.74 -12.35 10.28
CA GLY A 352 15.03 -13.73 10.72
C GLY A 352 16.07 -14.46 9.86
N ARG A 353 16.36 -13.98 8.63
CA ARG A 353 17.42 -14.47 7.73
C ARG A 353 18.69 -13.60 7.77
N GLY A 354 18.77 -12.62 8.67
CA GLY A 354 19.96 -11.82 8.95
C GLY A 354 20.02 -10.46 8.24
N VAL A 355 18.99 -10.05 7.48
CA VAL A 355 18.97 -8.69 6.91
C VAL A 355 18.83 -7.67 8.04
N ALA A 356 19.72 -6.69 8.09
CA ALA A 356 19.63 -5.62 9.08
C ALA A 356 18.41 -4.71 8.80
N THR A 357 17.68 -4.29 9.84
CA THR A 357 16.44 -3.51 9.71
C THR A 357 16.61 -2.22 8.89
N ASP A 358 17.73 -1.52 9.05
CA ASP A 358 18.07 -0.30 8.30
C ASP A 358 18.41 -0.53 6.82
N ARG A 359 18.49 -1.80 6.41
CA ARG A 359 18.73 -2.25 5.04
C ARG A 359 17.52 -2.84 4.37
N ILE A 360 16.36 -2.75 5.00
CA ILE A 360 15.08 -3.19 4.43
C ILE A 360 14.30 -1.95 4.00
N PHE A 361 14.08 -1.82 2.71
CA PHE A 361 13.30 -0.77 2.08
C PHE A 361 11.94 -1.35 1.69
N ALA A 362 10.87 -0.70 2.11
CA ALA A 362 9.53 -1.24 1.91
C ALA A 362 8.58 -0.21 1.28
N ASP A 363 7.79 -0.68 0.31
CA ASP A 363 6.66 0.04 -0.28
C ASP A 363 5.37 -0.75 -0.01
N SER A 364 4.51 -0.19 0.84
CA SER A 364 3.27 -0.85 1.23
C SER A 364 2.06 -0.06 0.78
N TYR A 365 1.12 -0.75 0.16
CA TYR A 365 -0.15 -0.15 -0.25
C TYR A 365 -1.34 -0.94 0.31
N GLY A 366 -2.45 -0.22 0.54
CA GLY A 366 -3.74 -0.83 0.82
C GLY A 366 -4.34 -1.40 -0.46
N VAL A 367 -5.02 -2.52 -0.36
CA VAL A 367 -5.77 -3.12 -1.47
C VAL A 367 -7.08 -2.39 -1.66
#